data_17c271ca0017906584c772e34bdcf836
#
_entry.id   17c271ca0017906584c772e34bdcf836
#
_cell.length_a   1.000
_cell.length_b   1.000
_cell.length_c   1.000
_cell.angle_alpha   90.00
_cell.angle_beta   90.00
_cell.angle_gamma   90.00
#
_symmetry.space_group_name_H-M   'P 1'
#
loop_
_entity.id
_entity.type
_entity.pdbx_description
1 polymer ?
#
loop_
_entity_poly.entity_id
_entity_poly.type
_entity_poly.pdbx_seq_one_letter_code
_entity_poly.pdbx_strand_id
1 'polypeptide(L)' 'MKKLSVSLSGHRTSISIENEFFDALQKIAAIEKRSIAAIIAEIDDTRDGRSNLSSAVRVWVLRRAMRD' A
#
# COMPACT_ATOMS: atom_id res chain seq x y z
N MET A 1 0.73 -1.56 15.13
CA MET A 1 0.86 -1.61 13.66
C MET A 1 -0.19 -2.53 13.06
N LYS A 2 -0.64 -2.20 11.88
CA LYS A 2 -1.62 -3.01 11.15
C LYS A 2 -0.89 -3.98 10.23
N LYS A 3 -1.22 -5.27 10.32
CA LYS A 3 -0.66 -6.29 9.45
C LYS A 3 -1.64 -6.58 8.32
N LEU A 4 -1.15 -6.53 7.10
CA LEU A 4 -1.94 -6.79 5.89
C LEU A 4 -1.40 -8.01 5.17
N SER A 5 -2.29 -8.93 4.80
CA SER A 5 -1.93 -10.08 3.97
C SER A 5 -2.45 -9.82 2.57
N VAL A 6 -1.57 -9.92 1.59
CA VAL A 6 -1.92 -9.67 0.20
C VAL A 6 -1.35 -10.76 -0.69
N SER A 7 -1.97 -10.96 -1.85
CA SER A 7 -1.46 -11.87 -2.88
C SER A 7 -0.88 -11.03 -4.01
N LEU A 8 0.40 -11.26 -4.31
CA LEU A 8 1.12 -10.52 -5.35
C LEU A 8 1.78 -11.52 -6.29
N SER A 9 1.43 -11.44 -7.56
CA SER A 9 2.01 -12.31 -8.61
C SER A 9 1.97 -13.80 -8.23
N GLY A 10 0.85 -14.22 -7.63
CA GLY A 10 0.67 -15.61 -7.23
C GLY A 10 1.31 -15.99 -5.90
N HIS A 11 1.96 -15.07 -5.21
CA HIS A 11 2.57 -15.29 -3.92
C HIS A 11 1.83 -14.53 -2.83
N ARG A 12 1.67 -15.16 -1.68
CA ARG A 12 1.11 -14.46 -0.51
C ARG A 12 2.24 -13.81 0.26
N THR A 13 2.00 -12.58 0.66
CA THR A 13 2.96 -11.84 1.48
C THR A 13 2.23 -11.06 2.55
N SER A 14 2.95 -10.64 3.57
CA SER A 14 2.40 -9.80 4.63
C SER A 14 3.26 -8.56 4.76
N ILE A 15 2.61 -7.42 5.00
CA ILE A 15 3.31 -6.19 5.33
C ILE A 15 2.72 -5.63 6.62
N SER A 16 3.51 -4.85 7.33
CA SER A 16 3.05 -4.15 8.54
C SER A 16 3.29 -2.67 8.33
N ILE A 17 2.26 -1.88 8.56
CA ILE A 17 2.36 -0.43 8.48
C ILE A 17 1.71 0.18 9.71
N GLU A 18 2.12 1.38 10.04
CA GLU A 18 1.54 2.11 11.15
C GLU A 18 0.04 2.33 10.93
N ASN A 19 -0.72 2.35 12.02
CA ASN A 19 -2.16 2.53 11.93
C ASN A 19 -2.53 3.82 11.19
N GLU A 20 -1.75 4.87 11.35
CA GLU A 20 -1.97 6.14 10.68
C GLU A 20 -1.86 6.00 9.16
N PHE A 21 -0.87 5.24 8.69
CA PHE A 21 -0.74 4.97 7.25
C PHE A 21 -1.86 4.08 6.74
N PHE A 22 -2.27 3.11 7.53
CA PHE A 22 -3.38 2.24 7.15
C PHE A 22 -4.69 3.04 7.02
N ASP A 23 -4.97 3.92 7.98
CA ASP A 23 -6.15 4.76 7.94
C ASP A 23 -6.17 5.65 6.70
N ALA A 24 -5.01 6.25 6.38
CA ALA A 24 -4.88 7.08 5.19
C ALA A 24 -5.10 6.25 3.92
N LEU A 25 -4.54 5.04 3.89
CA LEU A 25 -4.70 4.14 2.75
C LEU A 25 -6.16 3.77 2.53
N GLN A 26 -6.90 3.50 3.61
CA GLN A 26 -8.33 3.21 3.51
C GLN A 26 -9.11 4.38 2.92
N LYS A 27 -8.80 5.60 3.34
CA LYS A 27 -9.46 6.80 2.82
C LYS A 27 -9.18 6.99 1.34
N ILE A 28 -7.92 6.80 0.93
CA ILE A 28 -7.54 6.92 -0.47
C ILE A 28 -8.26 5.85 -1.31
N ALA A 29 -8.30 4.62 -0.81
CA ALA A 29 -8.98 3.52 -1.50
C ALA A 29 -10.46 3.83 -1.71
N ALA A 30 -11.11 4.38 -0.69
CA ALA A 30 -12.52 4.75 -0.79
C ALA A 30 -12.73 5.87 -1.82
N ILE A 31 -11.88 6.87 -1.83
CA ILE A 31 -11.97 7.99 -2.77
C ILE A 31 -11.76 7.50 -4.20
N GLU A 32 -10.78 6.62 -4.41
CA GLU A 32 -10.46 6.10 -5.73
C GLU A 32 -11.33 4.91 -6.14
N LYS A 33 -12.19 4.44 -5.24
CA LYS A 33 -13.06 3.30 -5.47
C LYS A 33 -12.29 2.05 -5.87
N ARG A 34 -11.18 1.81 -5.17
CA ARG A 34 -10.30 0.67 -5.39
C ARG A 34 -10.12 -0.10 -4.09
N SER A 35 -9.84 -1.39 -4.19
CA SER A 35 -9.50 -2.17 -3.00
C SER A 35 -8.07 -1.86 -2.57
N ILE A 36 -7.80 -2.01 -1.28
CA ILE A 36 -6.44 -1.87 -0.75
C ILE A 36 -5.51 -2.87 -1.43
N ALA A 37 -5.98 -4.10 -1.65
CA ALA A 37 -5.18 -5.12 -2.32
C ALA A 37 -4.79 -4.69 -3.74
N ALA A 38 -5.70 -4.06 -4.48
CA ALA A 38 -5.41 -3.57 -5.83
C ALA A 38 -4.35 -2.47 -5.81
N ILE A 39 -4.44 -1.56 -4.83
CA ILE A 39 -3.46 -0.49 -4.68
C ILE A 39 -2.08 -1.06 -4.36
N ILE A 40 -2.01 -2.03 -3.44
CA ILE A 40 -0.73 -2.64 -3.07
C ILE A 40 -0.13 -3.40 -4.25
N ALA A 41 -0.95 -4.07 -5.05
CA ALA A 41 -0.47 -4.75 -6.25
C ALA A 41 0.15 -3.77 -7.26
N GLU A 42 -0.48 -2.61 -7.44
CA GLU A 42 0.06 -1.57 -8.30
C GLU A 42 1.41 -1.05 -7.77
N ILE A 43 1.49 -0.82 -6.47
CA ILE A 43 2.73 -0.36 -5.85
C ILE A 43 3.84 -1.40 -6.04
N ASP A 44 3.51 -2.67 -5.86
CA ASP A 44 4.48 -3.76 -6.05
C ASP A 44 4.99 -3.81 -7.49
N ASP A 45 4.11 -3.62 -8.47
CA ASP A 45 4.50 -3.63 -9.87
C ASP A 45 5.44 -2.50 -10.26
N THR A 46 5.32 -1.36 -9.58
CA THR A 46 6.10 -0.16 -9.95
C THR A 46 7.32 0.07 -9.06
N ARG A 47 7.45 -0.68 -7.96
CA ARG A 47 8.57 -0.48 -7.07
C ARG A 47 9.84 -1.13 -7.60
N ASP A 48 10.97 -0.57 -7.19
CA ASP A 48 12.28 -1.18 -7.42
C ASP A 48 12.32 -2.53 -6.67
N GLY A 49 12.81 -3.57 -7.32
CA GLY A 49 12.90 -4.90 -6.72
C GLY A 49 13.71 -4.96 -5.42
N ARG A 50 14.51 -3.93 -5.12
CA ARG A 50 15.26 -3.82 -3.87
C ARG A 50 14.49 -3.12 -2.77
N SER A 51 13.38 -2.48 -3.09
CA SER A 51 12.62 -1.72 -2.13
C SER A 51 11.82 -2.65 -1.22
N ASN A 52 11.76 -2.30 0.06
CA ASN A 52 10.86 -2.95 1.00
C ASN A 52 9.43 -2.53 0.67
N LEU A 53 8.52 -3.51 0.57
CA LEU A 53 7.13 -3.22 0.18
C LEU A 53 6.44 -2.32 1.20
N SER A 54 6.65 -2.54 2.50
CA SER A 54 6.06 -1.67 3.52
C SER A 54 6.51 -0.22 3.33
N SER A 55 7.79 -0.01 3.05
CA SER A 55 8.33 1.31 2.80
C SER A 55 7.71 1.92 1.54
N ALA A 56 7.60 1.13 0.48
CA ALA A 56 6.99 1.59 -0.78
C ALA A 56 5.54 2.03 -0.57
N VAL A 57 4.78 1.29 0.24
CA VAL A 57 3.40 1.65 0.56
C VAL A 57 3.34 2.97 1.33
N ARG A 58 4.22 3.14 2.34
CA ARG A 58 4.27 4.39 3.10
C ARG A 58 4.55 5.59 2.19
N VAL A 59 5.54 5.46 1.33
CA VAL A 59 5.91 6.55 0.41
C VAL A 59 4.75 6.86 -0.54
N TRP A 60 4.10 5.82 -1.07
CA TRP A 60 2.95 6.01 -1.95
C TRP A 60 1.82 6.77 -1.25
N VAL A 61 1.49 6.38 -0.02
CA VAL A 61 0.44 7.03 0.77
C VAL A 61 0.80 8.49 1.02
N LEU A 62 2.06 8.75 1.40
CA LEU A 62 2.50 10.11 1.65
C LEU A 62 2.39 10.98 0.41
N ARG A 63 2.81 10.47 -0.74
CA ARG A 63 2.73 11.22 -2.00
C ARG A 63 1.29 11.53 -2.37
N ARG A 64 0.38 10.57 -2.19
CA ARG A 64 -1.05 10.80 -2.45
C ARG A 64 -1.62 11.87 -1.53
N ALA A 65 -1.29 11.81 -0.25
CA ALA A 65 -1.77 12.78 0.73
C ALA A 65 -1.28 14.19 0.40
N MET A 66 -0.09 14.32 -0.17
CA MET A 66 0.50 15.61 -0.49
C MET A 66 0.02 16.19 -1.81
N ARG A 67 -0.73 15.45 -2.61
CA ARG A 67 -1.20 15.92 -3.92
C ARG A 67 -2.38 16.86 -3.85
N ASP A 68 -3.03 16.93 -2.73
CA ASP A 68 -4.23 17.76 -2.56
C ASP A 68 -3.88 19.20 -2.16
#